data_8c4384a52373442232725fdd6016224c
#
_entry.id   8c4384a52373442232725fdd6016224c
#
_cell.length_a   1.000
_cell.length_b   1.000
_cell.length_c   1.000
_cell.angle_alpha   90.00
_cell.angle_beta   90.00
_cell.angle_gamma   90.00
#
_symmetry.space_group_name_H-M   'P 1'
#
loop_
_entity.id
_entity.type
_entity.pdbx_description
1 polymer ?
#
loop_
_entity_poly.entity_id
_entity_poly.type
_entity_poly.pdbx_seq_one_letter_code
_entity_poly.pdbx_strand_id
1 'polypeptide(L)'
;MARRFFSDKDVNTFSTMNKELMGKIIGSVCIVYKISSEETQTNVYGESTGMGKIYNPGVQLDAFVDSSEFDWNTDEFGPDNQQSVTFSFLRNNLIDRGNVVIEVGDVIEWNYAYFEVDSIDENKLIGGNVDQNWDVVASTHMTRLSKLNLIERQR
;
A
#
# COMPACT_ATOMS: atom_id res chain seq x y z
N MET A 1 33.20 -7.97 1.80
CA MET A 1 33.52 -7.81 0.35
C MET A 1 33.39 -6.36 -0.02
N ALA A 2 34.37 -5.75 -0.67
CA ALA A 2 34.29 -4.37 -1.11
C ALA A 2 33.20 -4.25 -2.20
N ARG A 3 32.15 -3.50 -1.93
CA ARG A 3 31.10 -3.18 -2.93
C ARG A 3 31.72 -2.27 -3.99
N ARG A 4 31.95 -2.80 -5.19
CA ARG A 4 32.69 -2.11 -6.27
C ARG A 4 31.94 -0.95 -6.93
N PHE A 5 30.62 -0.85 -6.77
CA PHE A 5 29.78 0.07 -7.55
C PHE A 5 28.86 0.98 -6.73
N PHE A 6 28.57 0.66 -5.46
CA PHE A 6 27.78 1.51 -4.58
C PHE A 6 28.37 1.50 -3.17
N SER A 7 28.76 2.67 -2.68
CA SER A 7 29.14 2.85 -1.29
C SER A 7 27.87 3.08 -0.44
N ASP A 8 27.92 2.77 0.86
CA ASP A 8 26.80 3.04 1.77
C ASP A 8 26.47 4.54 1.80
N LYS A 9 27.44 5.42 1.54
CA LYS A 9 27.25 6.86 1.41
C LYS A 9 26.38 7.20 0.20
N ASP A 10 26.59 6.55 -0.94
CA ASP A 10 25.82 6.79 -2.16
C ASP A 10 24.36 6.31 -1.98
N VAL A 11 24.19 5.14 -1.37
CA VAL A 11 22.85 4.61 -1.03
C VAL A 11 22.09 5.56 -0.11
N ASN A 12 22.74 6.07 0.95
CA ASN A 12 22.12 7.02 1.87
C ASN A 12 21.77 8.34 1.17
N THR A 13 22.62 8.82 0.25
CA THR A 13 22.34 10.03 -0.53
C THR A 13 21.10 9.84 -1.41
N PHE A 14 21.03 8.74 -2.16
CA PHE A 14 19.86 8.42 -2.99
C PHE A 14 18.58 8.24 -2.15
N SER A 15 18.68 7.56 -1.01
CA SER A 15 17.57 7.39 -0.09
C SER A 15 17.03 8.73 0.41
N THR A 16 17.92 9.64 0.81
CA THR A 16 17.52 10.98 1.29
C THR A 16 16.89 11.79 0.17
N MET A 17 17.44 11.76 -1.04
CA MET A 17 16.87 12.45 -2.20
C MET A 17 15.49 11.95 -2.55
N ASN A 18 15.29 10.63 -2.58
CA ASN A 18 13.97 10.06 -2.89
C ASN A 18 12.95 10.33 -1.79
N LYS A 19 13.36 10.32 -0.53
CA LYS A 19 12.49 10.69 0.58
C LYS A 19 12.03 12.16 0.49
N GLU A 20 12.93 13.06 0.12
CA GLU A 20 12.58 14.46 -0.12
C GLU A 20 11.67 14.62 -1.35
N LEU A 21 11.94 13.87 -2.42
CA LEU A 21 11.13 13.89 -3.63
C LEU A 21 9.69 13.46 -3.33
N MET A 22 9.51 12.33 -2.66
CA MET A 22 8.18 11.82 -2.34
C MET A 22 7.44 12.69 -1.33
N GLY A 23 8.10 13.10 -0.25
CA GLY A 23 7.43 13.83 0.82
C GLY A 23 7.18 15.31 0.54
N LYS A 24 8.06 15.97 -0.25
CA LYS A 24 7.98 17.42 -0.47
C LYS A 24 7.56 17.83 -1.88
N ILE A 25 7.94 17.05 -2.90
CA ILE A 25 7.71 17.43 -4.30
C ILE A 25 6.47 16.74 -4.84
N ILE A 26 6.37 15.42 -4.73
CA ILE A 26 5.20 14.66 -5.19
C ILE A 26 4.04 14.88 -4.23
N GLY A 27 4.29 14.76 -2.90
CA GLY A 27 3.33 15.07 -1.86
C GLY A 27 2.05 14.22 -1.87
N SER A 28 2.08 13.05 -2.52
CA SER A 28 0.94 12.13 -2.51
C SER A 28 0.88 11.38 -1.20
N VAL A 29 -0.21 11.56 -0.49
CA VAL A 29 -0.45 10.96 0.81
C VAL A 29 -1.59 9.96 0.72
N CYS A 30 -1.40 8.78 1.29
CA CYS A 30 -2.43 7.77 1.44
C CYS A 30 -2.52 7.31 2.91
N ILE A 31 -3.60 6.63 3.26
CA ILE A 31 -3.80 6.03 4.58
C ILE A 31 -3.92 4.53 4.41
N VAL A 32 -3.07 3.79 5.08
CA VAL A 32 -3.07 2.32 5.04
C VAL A 32 -3.76 1.78 6.29
N TYR A 33 -4.76 0.96 6.09
CA TYR A 33 -5.50 0.24 7.13
C TYR A 33 -5.10 -1.23 7.07
N LYS A 34 -4.42 -1.68 8.11
CA LYS A 34 -4.02 -3.08 8.23
C LYS A 34 -5.17 -3.95 8.71
N ILE A 35 -5.32 -5.12 8.10
CA ILE A 35 -6.27 -6.12 8.59
C ILE A 35 -5.87 -6.59 10.00
N SER A 36 -6.83 -6.61 10.92
CA SER A 36 -6.63 -7.18 12.25
C SER A 36 -6.92 -8.68 12.21
N SER A 37 -5.86 -9.49 12.25
CA SER A 37 -5.99 -10.95 12.29
C SER A 37 -6.53 -11.46 13.62
N GLU A 38 -6.40 -10.67 14.70
CA GLU A 38 -6.87 -11.05 16.04
C GLU A 38 -8.38 -10.82 16.20
N GLU A 39 -8.90 -9.75 15.61
CA GLU A 39 -10.31 -9.36 15.74
C GLU A 39 -11.18 -9.90 14.60
N THR A 40 -10.58 -10.20 13.45
CA THR A 40 -11.30 -10.79 12.32
C THR A 40 -11.61 -12.26 12.58
N GLN A 41 -12.89 -12.58 12.79
CA GLN A 41 -13.33 -13.96 12.92
C GLN A 41 -13.32 -14.66 11.57
N THR A 42 -12.49 -15.66 11.43
CA THR A 42 -12.43 -16.49 10.22
C THR A 42 -13.09 -17.86 10.46
N ASN A 43 -13.73 -18.40 9.44
CA ASN A 43 -14.21 -19.77 9.46
C ASN A 43 -13.06 -20.77 9.24
N VAL A 44 -13.35 -22.06 9.28
CA VAL A 44 -12.36 -23.16 9.10
C VAL A 44 -11.65 -23.07 7.72
N TYR A 45 -12.24 -22.38 6.76
CA TYR A 45 -11.71 -22.18 5.40
C TYR A 45 -10.93 -20.85 5.25
N GLY A 46 -10.78 -20.07 6.33
CA GLY A 46 -10.05 -18.79 6.31
C GLY A 46 -10.87 -17.61 5.77
N GLU A 47 -12.18 -17.77 5.54
CA GLU A 47 -13.05 -16.68 5.12
C GLU A 47 -13.60 -15.93 6.33
N SER A 48 -13.73 -14.60 6.22
CA SER A 48 -14.32 -13.79 7.29
C SER A 48 -15.80 -14.11 7.47
N THR A 49 -16.20 -14.43 8.70
CA THR A 49 -17.59 -14.72 9.04
C THR A 49 -18.37 -13.45 9.36
N GLY A 50 -19.56 -13.32 8.77
CA GLY A 50 -20.70 -12.46 9.20
C GLY A 50 -20.49 -10.99 9.52
N MET A 51 -19.42 -10.59 10.15
CA MET A 51 -19.11 -9.19 10.51
C MET A 51 -18.10 -8.52 9.57
N GLY A 52 -17.59 -9.24 8.55
CA GLY A 52 -16.57 -8.71 7.64
C GLY A 52 -15.16 -8.66 8.24
N LYS A 53 -14.25 -8.12 7.47
CA LYS A 53 -12.86 -7.89 7.89
C LYS A 53 -12.82 -6.68 8.83
N ILE A 54 -12.08 -6.77 9.92
CA ILE A 54 -11.84 -5.66 10.87
C ILE A 54 -10.45 -5.12 10.62
N TYR A 55 -10.32 -3.81 10.62
CA TYR A 55 -9.07 -3.14 10.31
C TYR A 55 -8.57 -2.31 11.49
N ASN A 56 -7.26 -2.28 11.66
CA ASN A 56 -6.59 -1.41 12.62
C ASN A 56 -6.69 0.06 12.23
N PRO A 57 -6.47 1.00 13.16
CA PRO A 57 -6.42 2.43 12.85
C PRO A 57 -5.45 2.74 11.72
N GLY A 58 -5.88 3.61 10.79
CA GLY A 58 -5.12 3.95 9.60
C GLY A 58 -3.80 4.67 9.90
N VAL A 59 -2.76 4.29 9.18
CA VAL A 59 -1.42 4.91 9.21
C VAL A 59 -1.24 5.74 7.96
N GLN A 60 -0.90 7.02 8.14
CA GLN A 60 -0.62 7.93 7.03
C GLN A 60 0.78 7.71 6.50
N LEU A 61 0.89 7.47 5.18
CA LEU A 61 2.14 7.22 4.46
C LEU A 61 2.23 8.07 3.20
N ASP A 62 3.46 8.41 2.82
CA ASP A 62 3.75 9.02 1.54
C ASP A 62 3.96 7.90 0.51
N ALA A 63 3.29 7.99 -0.64
CA ALA A 63 3.37 7.02 -1.71
C ALA A 63 3.49 7.69 -3.08
N PHE A 64 4.16 7.02 -4.00
CA PHE A 64 3.99 7.30 -5.41
C PHE A 64 2.79 6.52 -5.92
N VAL A 65 1.86 7.21 -6.59
CA VAL A 65 0.59 6.64 -7.03
C VAL A 65 0.54 6.62 -8.55
N ASP A 66 0.37 5.44 -9.10
CA ASP A 66 0.11 5.22 -10.53
C ASP A 66 -1.29 4.65 -10.69
N SER A 67 -2.19 5.44 -11.25
CA SER A 67 -3.61 5.09 -11.37
C SER A 67 -3.95 4.78 -12.83
N SER A 68 -4.63 3.66 -13.05
CA SER A 68 -5.26 3.38 -14.34
C SER A 68 -6.46 4.31 -14.57
N GLU A 69 -6.87 4.44 -15.82
CA GLU A 69 -8.16 5.04 -16.15
C GLU A 69 -9.31 4.20 -15.54
N PHE A 70 -10.44 4.88 -15.33
CA PHE A 70 -11.65 4.19 -14.87
C PHE A 70 -12.17 3.28 -15.96
N ASP A 71 -12.36 2.01 -15.62
CA ASP A 71 -13.04 1.05 -16.50
C ASP A 71 -14.52 0.96 -16.10
N TRP A 72 -15.39 1.34 -17.05
CA TRP A 72 -16.82 1.29 -16.87
C TRP A 72 -17.35 -0.01 -17.46
N ASN A 73 -17.64 -0.96 -16.61
CA ASN A 73 -18.30 -2.19 -17.02
C ASN A 73 -19.79 -2.09 -16.70
N THR A 74 -20.63 -2.36 -17.70
CA THR A 74 -22.10 -2.37 -17.51
C THR A 74 -22.57 -3.80 -17.58
N ASP A 75 -22.82 -4.38 -16.41
CA ASP A 75 -23.39 -5.70 -16.26
C ASP A 75 -24.92 -5.64 -16.14
N GLU A 76 -25.58 -6.81 -16.17
CA GLU A 76 -27.04 -6.95 -15.94
C GLU A 76 -27.50 -6.35 -14.59
N PHE A 77 -26.57 -6.15 -13.65
CA PHE A 77 -26.81 -5.57 -12.32
C PHE A 77 -26.56 -4.06 -12.26
N GLY A 78 -26.20 -3.42 -13.37
CA GLY A 78 -25.96 -1.97 -13.46
C GLY A 78 -24.50 -1.61 -13.75
N PRO A 79 -24.20 -0.31 -13.84
CA PRO A 79 -22.83 0.15 -14.09
C PRO A 79 -21.95 -0.11 -12.88
N ASP A 80 -20.86 -0.83 -13.08
CA ASP A 80 -19.80 -1.00 -12.10
C ASP A 80 -18.57 -0.20 -12.54
N ASN A 81 -17.99 0.53 -11.60
CA ASN A 81 -16.80 1.33 -11.82
C ASN A 81 -15.63 0.63 -11.16
N GLN A 82 -14.68 0.17 -11.97
CA GLN A 82 -13.46 -0.48 -11.50
C GLN A 82 -12.26 0.40 -11.83
N GLN A 83 -11.40 0.57 -10.86
CA GLN A 83 -10.11 1.24 -11.03
C GLN A 83 -9.04 0.42 -10.34
N SER A 84 -7.93 0.20 -11.05
CA SER A 84 -6.72 -0.38 -10.47
C SER A 84 -5.73 0.73 -10.21
N VAL A 85 -5.10 0.69 -9.06
CA VAL A 85 -4.08 1.67 -8.64
C VAL A 85 -2.87 0.93 -8.12
N THR A 86 -1.70 1.40 -8.50
CA THR A 86 -0.44 0.87 -7.99
C THR A 86 0.19 1.90 -7.06
N PHE A 87 0.44 1.49 -5.83
CA PHE A 87 1.10 2.32 -4.81
C PHE A 87 2.53 1.84 -4.62
N SER A 88 3.49 2.75 -4.79
CA SER A 88 4.91 2.47 -4.50
C SER A 88 5.34 3.22 -3.25
N PHE A 89 5.79 2.47 -2.25
CA PHE A 89 6.24 2.99 -0.97
C PHE A 89 7.76 2.84 -0.85
N LEU A 90 8.43 3.87 -0.37
CA LEU A 90 9.83 3.75 0.01
C LEU A 90 9.95 2.93 1.30
N ARG A 91 10.77 1.88 1.28
CA ARG A 91 10.99 1.01 2.44
C ARG A 91 11.41 1.79 3.70
N ASN A 92 12.26 2.80 3.53
CA ASN A 92 12.70 3.65 4.64
C ASN A 92 11.55 4.44 5.26
N ASN A 93 10.56 4.90 4.49
CA ASN A 93 9.39 5.58 5.02
C ASN A 93 8.51 4.63 5.84
N LEU A 94 8.36 3.38 5.41
CA LEU A 94 7.64 2.35 6.15
C LEU A 94 8.30 2.06 7.50
N ILE A 95 9.63 1.97 7.53
CA ILE A 95 10.40 1.75 8.77
C ILE A 95 10.26 2.96 9.71
N ASP A 96 10.41 4.18 9.21
CA ASP A 96 10.33 5.41 10.01
C ASP A 96 8.94 5.63 10.63
N ARG A 97 7.89 5.11 10.01
CA ARG A 97 6.50 5.22 10.49
C ARG A 97 6.08 4.07 11.42
N GLY A 98 7.03 3.32 11.97
CA GLY A 98 6.77 2.24 12.91
C GLY A 98 6.87 0.84 12.31
N ASN A 99 7.70 0.69 11.28
CA ASN A 99 7.92 -0.58 10.57
C ASN A 99 6.60 -1.18 10.03
N VAL A 100 5.83 -0.36 9.32
CA VAL A 100 4.58 -0.80 8.71
C VAL A 100 4.91 -1.82 7.62
N VAL A 101 4.36 -3.01 7.74
CA VAL A 101 4.44 -4.07 6.71
C VAL A 101 3.10 -4.08 5.98
N ILE A 102 3.11 -3.88 4.68
CA ILE A 102 1.91 -3.96 3.84
C ILE A 102 1.70 -5.41 3.44
N GLU A 103 0.46 -5.89 3.55
CA GLU A 103 0.09 -7.26 3.26
C GLU A 103 -1.11 -7.31 2.31
N VAL A 104 -1.28 -8.44 1.62
CA VAL A 104 -2.44 -8.68 0.77
C VAL A 104 -3.70 -8.68 1.63
N GLY A 105 -4.71 -7.94 1.19
CA GLY A 105 -5.96 -7.74 1.91
C GLY A 105 -5.99 -6.49 2.80
N ASP A 106 -4.86 -5.78 2.97
CA ASP A 106 -4.86 -4.45 3.56
C ASP A 106 -5.62 -3.47 2.66
N VAL A 107 -6.11 -2.37 3.23
CA VAL A 107 -6.85 -1.35 2.49
C VAL A 107 -6.10 -0.04 2.51
N ILE A 108 -6.03 0.59 1.35
CA ILE A 108 -5.40 1.89 1.16
C ILE A 108 -6.47 2.92 0.79
N GLU A 109 -6.61 3.96 1.60
CA GLU A 109 -7.44 5.12 1.29
C GLU A 109 -6.61 6.15 0.54
N TRP A 110 -7.05 6.51 -0.65
CA TRP A 110 -6.46 7.55 -1.47
C TRP A 110 -7.54 8.28 -2.27
N ASN A 111 -7.46 9.59 -2.35
CA ASN A 111 -8.39 10.43 -3.11
C ASN A 111 -9.88 10.12 -2.84
N TYR A 112 -10.23 9.90 -1.56
CA TYR A 112 -11.59 9.57 -1.10
C TYR A 112 -12.14 8.22 -1.58
N ALA A 113 -11.29 7.37 -2.13
CA ALA A 113 -11.60 6.00 -2.53
C ALA A 113 -10.78 5.00 -1.71
N TYR A 114 -11.27 3.78 -1.63
CA TYR A 114 -10.65 2.69 -0.89
C TYR A 114 -10.20 1.63 -1.87
N PHE A 115 -8.96 1.17 -1.70
CA PHE A 115 -8.32 0.19 -2.56
C PHE A 115 -7.84 -0.99 -1.72
N GLU A 116 -8.27 -2.20 -2.06
CA GLU A 116 -7.80 -3.42 -1.41
C GLU A 116 -6.53 -3.92 -2.11
N VAL A 117 -5.53 -4.34 -1.35
CA VAL A 117 -4.25 -4.81 -1.85
C VAL A 117 -4.39 -6.25 -2.37
N ASP A 118 -4.12 -6.44 -3.66
CA ASP A 118 -4.18 -7.75 -4.34
C ASP A 118 -2.84 -8.46 -4.35
N SER A 119 -1.78 -7.70 -4.61
CA SER A 119 -0.44 -8.25 -4.70
C SER A 119 0.62 -7.24 -4.29
N ILE A 120 1.75 -7.77 -3.83
CA ILE A 120 2.89 -6.99 -3.37
C ILE A 120 4.12 -7.46 -4.10
N ASP A 121 4.91 -6.52 -4.62
CA ASP A 121 6.20 -6.77 -5.21
C ASP A 121 7.29 -6.00 -4.45
N GLU A 122 8.25 -6.73 -3.90
CA GLU A 122 9.40 -6.19 -3.17
C GLU A 122 10.74 -6.43 -3.88
N ASN A 123 10.71 -6.76 -5.17
CA ASN A 123 11.90 -7.26 -5.90
C ASN A 123 12.79 -6.16 -6.51
N LYS A 124 12.52 -4.89 -6.26
CA LYS A 124 13.35 -3.80 -6.79
C LYS A 124 14.64 -3.65 -5.98
N LEU A 125 15.63 -4.45 -6.32
CA LEU A 125 16.94 -4.48 -5.67
C LEU A 125 17.89 -3.47 -6.30
N ILE A 126 18.60 -2.69 -5.47
CA ILE A 126 19.66 -1.80 -5.96
C ILE A 126 20.86 -2.65 -6.35
N GLY A 127 21.19 -2.66 -7.66
CA GLY A 127 22.31 -3.40 -8.17
C GLY A 127 22.27 -4.92 -7.93
N GLY A 128 21.05 -5.49 -7.76
CA GLY A 128 20.88 -6.91 -7.48
C GLY A 128 21.26 -7.33 -6.05
N ASN A 129 21.40 -6.38 -5.14
CA ASN A 129 21.78 -6.67 -3.76
C ASN A 129 20.54 -6.91 -2.90
N VAL A 130 20.38 -8.13 -2.40
CA VAL A 130 19.22 -8.58 -1.60
C VAL A 130 19.06 -7.78 -0.31
N ASP A 131 20.16 -7.27 0.26
CA ASP A 131 20.12 -6.46 1.51
C ASP A 131 19.61 -5.04 1.28
N GLN A 132 19.40 -4.63 0.02
CA GLN A 132 19.00 -3.27 -0.35
C GLN A 132 17.76 -3.29 -1.24
N ASN A 133 16.64 -3.68 -0.66
CA ASN A 133 15.34 -3.50 -1.24
C ASN A 133 14.93 -2.02 -1.10
N TRP A 134 14.55 -1.40 -2.21
CA TRP A 134 14.34 0.04 -2.28
C TRP A 134 12.89 0.45 -2.01
N ASP A 135 11.97 -0.25 -2.64
CA ASP A 135 10.56 0.06 -2.57
C ASP A 135 9.69 -1.21 -2.39
N VAL A 136 8.49 -0.97 -1.92
CA VAL A 136 7.40 -1.94 -1.83
C VAL A 136 6.31 -1.45 -2.76
N VAL A 137 5.96 -2.23 -3.75
CA VAL A 137 4.93 -1.92 -4.74
C VAL A 137 3.70 -2.75 -4.45
N ALA A 138 2.59 -2.09 -4.16
CA ALA A 138 1.29 -2.71 -3.92
C ALA A 138 0.37 -2.47 -5.11
N SER A 139 -0.06 -3.52 -5.79
CA SER A 139 -1.11 -3.45 -6.80
C SER A 139 -2.46 -3.66 -6.13
N THR A 140 -3.41 -2.78 -6.43
CA THR A 140 -4.69 -2.72 -5.73
C THR A 140 -5.85 -2.55 -6.71
N HIS A 141 -7.03 -2.95 -6.26
CA HIS A 141 -8.28 -2.66 -6.96
C HIS A 141 -9.23 -1.84 -6.06
N MET A 142 -10.08 -1.04 -6.69
CA MET A 142 -11.07 -0.23 -5.99
C MET A 142 -12.10 -1.12 -5.28
N THR A 143 -12.33 -0.87 -4.00
CA THR A 143 -13.32 -1.59 -3.20
C THR A 143 -14.36 -0.63 -2.62
N ARG A 144 -15.59 -1.13 -2.38
CA ARG A 144 -16.67 -0.31 -1.84
C ARG A 144 -16.59 -0.24 -0.32
N LEU A 145 -16.75 0.96 0.23
CA LEU A 145 -16.77 1.21 1.69
C LEU A 145 -17.79 0.32 2.42
N SER A 146 -18.91 -0.02 1.79
CA SER A 146 -19.95 -0.88 2.39
C SER A 146 -19.47 -2.31 2.71
N LYS A 147 -18.34 -2.73 2.14
CA LYS A 147 -17.72 -4.03 2.42
C LYS A 147 -16.68 -3.98 3.53
N LEU A 148 -16.35 -2.77 4.01
CA LEU A 148 -15.25 -2.53 4.93
C LEU A 148 -15.79 -2.05 6.28
N ASN A 149 -15.39 -2.73 7.35
CA ASN A 149 -15.59 -2.24 8.73
C ASN A 149 -14.39 -1.39 9.15
N LEU A 150 -14.30 -0.18 8.58
CA LEU A 150 -13.27 0.79 8.92
C LEU A 150 -13.78 1.72 10.01
N ILE A 151 -12.93 2.00 10.98
CA ILE A 151 -13.15 3.14 11.88
C ILE A 151 -12.75 4.38 11.09
N GLU A 152 -13.74 5.04 10.50
CA GLU A 152 -13.49 6.28 9.76
C GLU A 152 -12.79 7.30 10.67
N ARG A 153 -11.70 7.84 10.16
CA ARG A 153 -11.02 8.95 10.79
C ARG A 153 -11.95 10.18 10.64
N GLN A 154 -12.41 10.74 11.75
CA GLN A 154 -13.12 12.01 11.71
C GLN A 154 -12.21 13.05 11.04
N ARG A 155 -12.67 13.62 9.95
CA ARG A 155 -11.98 14.66 9.18
C ARG A 155 -12.13 16.01 9.82
#